data_d962ee7450fd6b2aeac4444d0a715e77
#
_entry.id   d962ee7450fd6b2aeac4444d0a715e77
#
_cell.length_a   1.000
_cell.length_b   1.000
_cell.length_c   1.000
_cell.angle_alpha   90.00
_cell.angle_beta   90.00
_cell.angle_gamma   90.00
#
_symmetry.space_group_name_H-M   'P 1'
#
loop_
_entity.id
_entity.type
_entity.pdbx_description
1 polymer ?
#
loop_
_entity_poly.entity_id
_entity_poly.type
_entity_poly.pdbx_seq_one_letter_code
_entity_poly.pdbx_strand_id
1 'polypeptide(L)'
;ANSLTDANIFAGQQLVIPGLEGVSGVLDTELINFGDSYRSLMRRTQIAPDLFRKLNRIVSPTEFYVGASMIIPQQADAPSYASMSPNPGESMLEMAVRNNTDMWTVSGINGLSGPWAGLPGDTLYAPGAASAQPSSGLPSAFESATIPYLPIKQGGTGEIIVQTQPGVTLGGILVDHPLHFFPMDDDKQVALQGVHALLEPGLYPLRLDATLPDGTTQSYEQMLLVVSGNYPDDPLLYVPPDTIDPAATGPELQQLEGLTAPANPDKLWTGDFISPAIQYAESTYFTSRYGNRRTYIGQGTELSVDGFHTGLDFGGGTGLPIT
;
A
#
# COMPACT_ATOMS: atom_id res chain seq x y z
N ALA A 1 26.29 6.10 -24.03
CA ALA A 1 26.96 6.68 -22.87
C ALA A 1 27.90 5.69 -22.18
N ASN A 2 27.52 4.43 -22.06
CA ASN A 2 28.28 3.43 -21.27
C ASN A 2 29.08 2.44 -22.09
N SER A 3 29.11 2.55 -23.43
CA SER A 3 29.85 1.66 -24.35
C SER A 3 29.63 0.15 -24.04
N LEU A 4 28.41 -0.22 -23.63
CA LEU A 4 28.04 -1.60 -23.35
C LEU A 4 28.01 -2.38 -24.68
N THR A 5 28.62 -3.56 -24.70
CA THR A 5 28.64 -4.47 -25.86
C THR A 5 27.41 -5.35 -25.91
N ASP A 6 26.73 -5.52 -24.78
CA ASP A 6 25.48 -6.28 -24.64
C ASP A 6 24.60 -5.65 -23.56
N ALA A 7 23.50 -6.32 -23.19
CA ALA A 7 22.56 -5.86 -22.17
C ALA A 7 22.93 -6.29 -20.73
N ASN A 8 24.06 -6.95 -20.53
CA ASN A 8 24.46 -7.45 -19.23
C ASN A 8 25.09 -6.34 -18.39
N ILE A 9 24.65 -6.23 -17.17
CA ILE A 9 25.17 -5.30 -16.15
C ILE A 9 25.65 -6.13 -14.97
N PHE A 10 26.85 -5.82 -14.49
CA PHE A 10 27.49 -6.55 -13.40
C PHE A 10 27.51 -5.71 -12.11
N ALA A 11 27.47 -6.39 -10.97
CA ALA A 11 27.62 -5.73 -9.69
C ALA A 11 28.98 -4.99 -9.59
N GLY A 12 28.94 -3.72 -9.16
CA GLY A 12 30.11 -2.84 -9.09
C GLY A 12 30.48 -2.12 -10.41
N GLN A 13 29.75 -2.38 -11.49
CA GLN A 13 29.95 -1.66 -12.74
C GLN A 13 29.45 -0.22 -12.61
N GLN A 14 30.30 0.75 -12.98
CA GLN A 14 29.91 2.15 -13.03
C GLN A 14 29.18 2.46 -14.34
N LEU A 15 28.00 3.06 -14.21
CA LEU A 15 27.17 3.45 -15.33
C LEU A 15 26.94 4.96 -15.34
N VAL A 16 27.03 5.56 -16.51
CA VAL A 16 26.60 6.94 -16.75
C VAL A 16 25.13 6.91 -17.19
N ILE A 17 24.27 7.54 -16.39
CA ILE A 17 22.85 7.66 -16.72
C ILE A 17 22.64 9.06 -17.32
N PRO A 18 22.32 9.15 -18.63
CA PRO A 18 22.07 10.43 -19.28
C PRO A 18 20.94 11.21 -18.59
N GLY A 19 21.15 12.51 -18.39
CA GLY A 19 20.21 13.38 -17.69
C GLY A 19 20.38 13.43 -16.16
N LEU A 20 21.33 12.65 -15.60
CA LEU A 20 21.71 12.71 -14.19
C LEU A 20 23.13 13.22 -13.99
N GLU A 21 23.60 14.08 -14.90
CA GLU A 21 24.93 14.69 -14.78
C GLU A 21 25.05 15.47 -13.47
N GLY A 22 26.19 15.29 -12.79
CA GLY A 22 26.46 15.89 -11.48
C GLY A 22 25.88 15.13 -10.28
N VAL A 23 25.20 14.02 -10.51
CA VAL A 23 24.81 13.07 -9.45
C VAL A 23 25.87 11.97 -9.39
N SER A 24 26.43 11.75 -8.21
CA SER A 24 27.43 10.70 -7.96
C SER A 24 27.09 9.94 -6.68
N GLY A 25 27.56 8.71 -6.58
CA GLY A 25 27.32 7.83 -5.42
C GLY A 25 26.43 6.66 -5.73
N VAL A 26 26.05 5.95 -4.69
CA VAL A 26 25.10 4.83 -4.76
C VAL A 26 23.68 5.38 -4.67
N LEU A 27 22.82 4.91 -5.53
CA LEU A 27 21.39 5.22 -5.49
C LEU A 27 20.65 4.05 -4.84
N ASP A 28 19.65 4.37 -4.05
CA ASP A 28 18.74 3.44 -3.40
C ASP A 28 17.30 3.79 -3.75
N THR A 29 16.37 2.97 -3.35
CA THR A 29 14.93 3.22 -3.54
C THR A 29 14.21 3.21 -2.21
N GLU A 30 13.29 4.13 -2.03
CA GLU A 30 12.41 4.22 -0.88
C GLU A 30 10.96 4.25 -1.33
N LEU A 31 10.10 3.44 -0.68
CA LEU A 31 8.67 3.45 -0.93
C LEU A 31 8.01 4.60 -0.16
N ILE A 32 7.06 5.25 -0.81
CA ILE A 32 6.18 6.22 -0.17
C ILE A 32 5.15 5.46 0.66
N ASN A 33 5.14 5.72 1.96
CA ASN A 33 4.20 5.13 2.89
C ASN A 33 2.97 6.03 3.06
N PHE A 34 1.90 5.45 3.60
CA PHE A 34 0.70 6.22 3.95
C PHE A 34 1.02 7.25 5.03
N GLY A 35 0.65 8.50 4.79
CA GLY A 35 1.01 9.64 5.61
C GLY A 35 2.29 10.38 5.16
N ASP A 36 3.09 9.81 4.28
CA ASP A 36 4.23 10.52 3.70
C ASP A 36 3.76 11.63 2.75
N SER A 37 4.41 12.77 2.83
CA SER A 37 4.31 13.87 1.90
C SER A 37 5.66 14.18 1.26
N TYR A 38 5.66 14.86 0.12
CA TYR A 38 6.89 15.37 -0.47
C TYR A 38 7.76 16.14 0.56
N ARG A 39 7.13 16.97 1.39
CA ARG A 39 7.79 17.77 2.41
C ARG A 39 8.37 16.91 3.54
N SER A 40 7.64 15.90 4.02
CA SER A 40 8.13 15.00 5.07
C SER A 40 9.31 14.16 4.59
N LEU A 41 9.27 13.68 3.34
CA LEU A 41 10.38 12.94 2.74
C LEU A 41 11.64 13.81 2.60
N MET A 42 11.50 15.03 2.08
CA MET A 42 12.64 15.95 1.96
C MET A 42 13.28 16.27 3.31
N ARG A 43 12.47 16.46 4.34
CA ARG A 43 12.94 16.69 5.71
C ARG A 43 13.64 15.46 6.29
N ARG A 44 13.09 14.26 6.07
CA ARG A 44 13.65 13.00 6.57
C ARG A 44 14.99 12.68 5.91
N THR A 45 15.04 12.79 4.60
CA THR A 45 16.21 12.41 3.81
C THR A 45 17.27 13.52 3.70
N GLN A 46 16.93 14.76 4.04
CA GLN A 46 17.79 15.94 3.88
C GLN A 46 18.35 16.10 2.45
N ILE A 47 17.65 15.55 1.45
CA ILE A 47 18.03 15.68 0.04
C ILE A 47 17.56 17.04 -0.49
N ALA A 48 18.43 17.69 -1.27
CA ALA A 48 18.04 18.93 -1.94
C ALA A 48 16.83 18.70 -2.89
N PRO A 49 15.77 19.50 -2.80
CA PRO A 49 14.56 19.32 -3.60
C PRO A 49 14.80 19.22 -5.11
N ASP A 50 15.78 19.99 -5.63
CA ASP A 50 16.12 19.96 -7.05
C ASP A 50 16.78 18.65 -7.47
N LEU A 51 17.64 18.09 -6.62
CA LEU A 51 18.24 16.78 -6.84
C LEU A 51 17.19 15.68 -6.82
N PHE A 52 16.28 15.71 -5.84
CA PHE A 52 15.22 14.73 -5.73
C PHE A 52 14.27 14.75 -6.95
N ARG A 53 13.85 15.95 -7.38
CA ARG A 53 13.04 16.12 -8.59
C ARG A 53 13.75 15.63 -9.85
N LYS A 54 15.04 15.89 -9.96
CA LYS A 54 15.88 15.44 -11.10
C LYS A 54 15.97 13.91 -11.13
N LEU A 55 16.21 13.25 -9.99
CA LEU A 55 16.32 11.80 -9.87
C LEU A 55 15.00 11.10 -10.22
N ASN A 56 13.89 11.61 -9.72
CA ASN A 56 12.57 10.98 -9.81
C ASN A 56 11.71 11.51 -10.94
N ARG A 57 12.16 12.54 -11.66
CA ARG A 57 11.42 13.25 -12.72
C ARG A 57 10.05 13.76 -12.27
N ILE A 58 9.91 14.04 -10.98
CA ILE A 58 8.67 14.54 -10.39
C ILE A 58 8.48 16.00 -10.79
N VAL A 59 7.35 16.30 -11.40
CA VAL A 59 6.97 17.67 -11.81
C VAL A 59 5.83 18.23 -10.95
N SER A 60 5.09 17.37 -10.25
CA SER A 60 3.96 17.75 -9.41
C SER A 60 3.93 16.98 -8.09
N PRO A 61 3.50 17.60 -6.97
CA PRO A 61 3.22 16.87 -5.74
C PRO A 61 2.17 15.76 -5.86
N THR A 62 1.33 15.80 -6.90
CA THR A 62 0.32 14.75 -7.17
C THR A 62 0.93 13.44 -7.68
N GLU A 63 2.20 13.45 -8.04
CA GLU A 63 2.96 12.23 -8.39
C GLU A 63 3.51 11.51 -7.16
N PHE A 64 3.22 12.03 -5.97
CA PHE A 64 3.66 11.51 -4.69
C PHE A 64 2.53 10.71 -4.03
N TYR A 65 2.44 9.42 -4.36
CA TYR A 65 1.37 8.52 -3.91
C TYR A 65 1.92 7.28 -3.20
N VAL A 66 1.14 6.69 -2.35
CA VAL A 66 1.48 5.51 -1.55
C VAL A 66 1.84 4.33 -2.46
N GLY A 67 2.95 3.68 -2.17
CA GLY A 67 3.47 2.58 -2.98
C GLY A 67 4.33 3.01 -4.18
N ALA A 68 4.49 4.33 -4.43
CA ALA A 68 5.47 4.80 -5.39
C ALA A 68 6.89 4.55 -4.86
N SER A 69 7.76 4.08 -5.75
CA SER A 69 9.19 3.91 -5.44
C SER A 69 9.95 5.16 -5.85
N MET A 70 10.64 5.79 -4.91
CA MET A 70 11.45 6.99 -5.13
C MET A 70 12.93 6.65 -5.08
N ILE A 71 13.68 7.19 -6.04
CA ILE A 71 15.14 7.06 -6.09
C ILE A 71 15.74 8.11 -5.16
N ILE A 72 16.57 7.69 -4.22
CA ILE A 72 17.29 8.52 -3.29
C ILE A 72 18.79 8.22 -3.34
N PRO A 73 19.69 9.23 -3.13
CA PRO A 73 21.11 8.95 -2.93
C PRO A 73 21.31 8.26 -1.58
N GLN A 74 22.06 7.18 -1.57
CA GLN A 74 22.47 6.54 -0.32
C GLN A 74 23.43 7.49 0.44
N GLN A 75 23.10 7.79 1.67
CA GLN A 75 23.93 8.63 2.56
C GLN A 75 24.57 7.73 3.60
N ALA A 76 25.90 7.55 3.50
CA ALA A 76 26.67 6.69 4.41
C ALA A 76 26.64 7.21 5.87
N ASP A 77 26.53 8.53 6.04
CA ASP A 77 26.55 9.21 7.34
C ASP A 77 25.27 10.03 7.57
N ALA A 78 24.11 9.52 7.12
CA ALA A 78 22.84 10.19 7.34
C ALA A 78 22.60 10.41 8.84
N PRO A 79 22.38 11.66 9.30
CA PRO A 79 22.08 11.89 10.70
C PRO A 79 20.77 11.18 11.07
N SER A 80 20.74 10.59 12.26
CA SER A 80 19.52 9.98 12.79
C SER A 80 18.59 11.07 13.32
N TYR A 81 17.38 11.10 12.82
CA TYR A 81 16.35 12.03 13.26
C TYR A 81 15.16 11.31 13.85
N ALA A 82 14.66 11.82 14.98
CA ALA A 82 13.36 11.43 15.51
C ALA A 82 12.29 12.32 14.88
N SER A 83 11.22 11.71 14.46
CA SER A 83 10.06 12.42 13.92
C SER A 83 9.13 12.91 15.03
N MET A 84 8.48 14.04 14.80
CA MET A 84 7.53 14.65 15.72
C MET A 84 6.46 15.41 14.94
N SER A 85 5.29 15.58 15.54
CA SER A 85 4.22 16.41 14.99
C SER A 85 3.71 17.37 16.06
N PRO A 86 3.48 18.65 15.73
CA PRO A 86 2.80 19.56 16.63
C PRO A 86 1.36 19.11 16.88
N ASN A 87 0.94 19.05 18.13
CA ASN A 87 -0.45 18.82 18.47
C ASN A 87 -1.30 20.07 18.17
N PRO A 88 -2.62 19.92 17.95
CA PRO A 88 -3.51 21.06 17.82
C PRO A 88 -3.39 21.99 19.06
N GLY A 89 -3.05 23.27 18.80
CA GLY A 89 -2.85 24.27 19.84
C GLY A 89 -1.47 24.26 20.53
N GLU A 90 -0.61 23.28 20.23
CA GLU A 90 0.76 23.22 20.76
C GLU A 90 1.67 24.20 20.01
N SER A 91 2.44 24.98 20.74
CA SER A 91 3.47 25.84 20.16
C SER A 91 4.72 25.04 19.80
N MET A 92 5.52 25.55 18.86
CA MET A 92 6.80 24.96 18.51
C MET A 92 7.74 24.82 19.72
N LEU A 93 7.68 25.78 20.66
CA LEU A 93 8.47 25.72 21.88
C LEU A 93 8.06 24.55 22.77
N GLU A 94 6.76 24.37 23.01
CA GLU A 94 6.24 23.27 23.82
C GLU A 94 6.57 21.91 23.18
N MET A 95 6.39 21.79 21.88
CA MET A 95 6.77 20.60 21.14
C MET A 95 8.28 20.31 21.24
N ALA A 96 9.14 21.32 21.08
CA ALA A 96 10.57 21.15 21.17
C ALA A 96 11.00 20.71 22.59
N VAL A 97 10.42 21.33 23.63
CA VAL A 97 10.68 20.93 25.03
C VAL A 97 10.23 19.50 25.30
N ARG A 98 9.03 19.12 24.84
CA ARG A 98 8.51 17.75 24.97
C ARG A 98 9.43 16.71 24.33
N ASN A 99 10.11 17.08 23.24
CA ASN A 99 11.04 16.22 22.51
C ASN A 99 12.51 16.44 22.90
N ASN A 100 12.78 17.10 24.02
CA ASN A 100 14.12 17.36 24.56
C ASN A 100 15.06 18.05 23.56
N THR A 101 14.56 19.02 22.83
CA THR A 101 15.29 19.82 21.84
C THR A 101 14.90 21.29 21.96
N ASP A 102 15.39 22.11 21.05
CA ASP A 102 15.03 23.53 20.95
C ASP A 102 14.39 23.88 19.61
N MET A 103 13.57 24.91 19.59
CA MET A 103 12.80 25.32 18.42
C MET A 103 13.65 25.80 17.25
N TRP A 104 14.88 26.28 17.48
CA TRP A 104 15.77 26.75 16.42
C TRP A 104 16.40 25.57 15.69
N THR A 105 16.83 24.55 16.45
CA THR A 105 17.32 23.28 15.93
C THR A 105 16.25 22.60 15.08
N VAL A 106 15.01 22.50 15.58
CA VAL A 106 13.88 21.97 14.84
C VAL A 106 13.65 22.77 13.56
N SER A 107 13.61 24.10 13.65
CA SER A 107 13.40 24.96 12.47
C SER A 107 14.47 24.76 11.41
N GLY A 108 15.74 24.69 11.82
CA GLY A 108 16.88 24.53 10.92
C GLY A 108 16.86 23.18 10.18
N ILE A 109 16.67 22.07 10.90
CA ILE A 109 16.63 20.73 10.32
C ILE A 109 15.47 20.59 9.32
N ASN A 110 14.33 21.21 9.62
CA ASN A 110 13.13 21.09 8.79
C ASN A 110 13.02 22.17 7.70
N GLY A 111 14.01 23.02 7.54
CA GLY A 111 14.01 24.09 6.54
C GLY A 111 12.84 25.06 6.72
N LEU A 112 12.43 25.30 7.98
CA LEU A 112 11.38 26.25 8.30
C LEU A 112 11.92 27.67 8.27
N SER A 113 11.11 28.64 7.86
CA SER A 113 11.45 30.07 7.89
C SER A 113 11.58 30.63 9.31
N GLY A 114 11.12 29.88 10.31
CA GLY A 114 11.22 30.19 11.73
C GLY A 114 10.32 29.30 12.56
N PRO A 115 10.37 29.42 13.90
CA PRO A 115 9.55 28.60 14.81
C PRO A 115 8.04 28.73 14.63
N TRP A 116 7.59 29.77 13.98
CA TRP A 116 6.16 30.01 13.67
C TRP A 116 5.66 29.27 12.44
N ALA A 117 6.55 28.61 11.67
CA ALA A 117 6.22 28.01 10.39
C ALA A 117 5.85 26.51 10.50
N GLY A 118 5.97 25.91 11.68
CA GLY A 118 5.48 24.55 11.94
C GLY A 118 3.98 24.57 12.22
N LEU A 119 3.23 23.78 11.50
CA LEU A 119 1.78 23.71 11.61
C LEU A 119 1.34 22.37 12.23
N PRO A 120 0.21 22.34 12.96
CA PRO A 120 -0.40 21.08 13.36
C PRO A 120 -0.61 20.15 12.15
N GLY A 121 -0.22 18.88 12.30
CA GLY A 121 -0.24 17.91 11.20
C GLY A 121 1.02 17.90 10.32
N ASP A 122 1.96 18.85 10.49
CA ASP A 122 3.27 18.76 9.86
C ASP A 122 4.11 17.66 10.51
N THR A 123 4.75 16.82 9.70
CA THR A 123 5.82 15.94 10.18
C THR A 123 7.13 16.72 10.22
N LEU A 124 7.67 16.91 11.40
CA LEU A 124 8.93 17.57 11.67
C LEU A 124 9.95 16.56 12.20
N TYR A 125 11.22 16.91 12.14
CA TYR A 125 12.32 16.05 12.58
C TYR A 125 13.22 16.80 13.55
N ALA A 126 13.77 16.09 14.53
CA ALA A 126 14.76 16.60 15.48
C ALA A 126 15.91 15.59 15.66
N PRO A 127 17.07 16.01 16.22
CA PRO A 127 18.13 15.06 16.55
C PRO A 127 17.63 14.01 17.52
N GLY A 128 17.92 12.74 17.26
CA GLY A 128 17.52 11.64 18.13
C GLY A 128 17.65 10.29 17.43
N ALA A 129 17.44 9.22 18.17
CA ALA A 129 17.31 7.90 17.56
C ALA A 129 16.09 7.92 16.62
N ALA A 130 16.27 7.44 15.39
CA ALA A 130 15.16 7.27 14.49
C ALA A 130 14.09 6.44 15.21
N SER A 131 12.87 6.95 15.28
CA SER A 131 11.75 6.16 15.77
C SER A 131 11.58 4.98 14.82
N ALA A 132 11.30 3.80 15.37
CA ALA A 132 11.08 2.59 14.58
C ALA A 132 9.90 2.72 13.60
N GLN A 133 9.10 3.78 13.75
CA GLN A 133 8.03 4.15 12.84
C GLN A 133 8.27 5.59 12.33
N PRO A 134 8.32 5.81 11.03
CA PRO A 134 8.28 7.15 10.50
C PRO A 134 6.97 7.80 10.98
N SER A 135 7.03 8.95 11.62
CA SER A 135 5.81 9.69 11.92
C SER A 135 5.19 10.10 10.59
N SER A 136 4.00 9.66 10.40
CA SER A 136 3.18 10.05 9.28
C SER A 136 2.59 11.43 9.54
N GLY A 137 2.32 12.21 8.48
CA GLY A 137 1.55 13.45 8.57
C GLY A 137 0.06 13.20 8.86
N LEU A 138 -0.26 12.15 9.62
CA LEU A 138 -1.61 11.77 9.96
C LEU A 138 -2.18 12.73 11.03
N PRO A 139 -3.50 12.93 11.06
CA PRO A 139 -4.18 13.62 12.15
C PRO A 139 -3.88 12.98 13.51
N SER A 140 -3.98 13.77 14.57
CA SER A 140 -3.58 13.39 15.94
C SER A 140 -4.33 12.19 16.54
N ALA A 141 -5.48 11.82 15.99
CA ALA A 141 -6.21 10.62 16.41
C ALA A 141 -5.48 9.33 16.03
N PHE A 142 -4.60 9.38 15.03
CA PHE A 142 -3.79 8.25 14.57
C PHE A 142 -2.39 8.32 15.17
N GLU A 143 -1.96 7.29 15.87
CA GLU A 143 -0.58 7.14 16.32
C GLU A 143 0.30 6.59 15.19
N SER A 144 -0.22 5.62 14.46
CA SER A 144 0.44 5.07 13.26
C SER A 144 -0.56 4.45 12.28
N ALA A 145 -0.18 4.39 11.01
CA ALA A 145 -0.85 3.59 9.99
C ALA A 145 0.21 2.98 9.07
N THR A 146 0.15 1.68 8.89
CA THR A 146 1.14 0.91 8.11
C THR A 146 0.43 0.01 7.12
N ILE A 147 0.97 -0.05 5.90
CA ILE A 147 0.53 -0.96 4.85
C ILE A 147 1.76 -1.80 4.48
N PRO A 148 1.88 -3.04 4.99
CA PRO A 148 3.12 -3.83 4.89
C PRO A 148 3.51 -4.20 3.46
N TYR A 149 2.51 -4.39 2.58
CA TYR A 149 2.72 -4.92 1.23
C TYR A 149 2.35 -3.89 0.17
N LEU A 150 3.28 -2.99 -0.13
CA LEU A 150 3.14 -1.96 -1.17
C LEU A 150 4.08 -2.27 -2.35
N PRO A 151 3.70 -1.88 -3.58
CA PRO A 151 2.36 -1.47 -4.01
C PRO A 151 1.37 -2.65 -3.97
N ILE A 152 0.07 -2.36 -3.75
CA ILE A 152 -0.96 -3.41 -3.77
C ILE A 152 -1.11 -3.94 -5.20
N LYS A 153 -1.26 -5.25 -5.34
CA LYS A 153 -1.49 -5.89 -6.65
C LYS A 153 -2.98 -6.13 -6.89
N GLN A 154 -3.39 -6.06 -8.15
CA GLN A 154 -4.69 -6.62 -8.57
C GLN A 154 -4.86 -8.04 -8.01
N GLY A 155 -6.06 -8.38 -7.54
CA GLY A 155 -6.37 -9.68 -6.95
C GLY A 155 -5.71 -9.95 -5.60
N GLY A 156 -4.91 -9.01 -5.09
CA GLY A 156 -4.29 -9.11 -3.77
C GLY A 156 -5.17 -8.56 -2.67
N THR A 157 -4.68 -8.65 -1.45
CA THR A 157 -5.33 -8.09 -0.26
C THR A 157 -4.50 -6.94 0.29
N GLY A 158 -5.11 -5.77 0.45
CA GLY A 158 -4.56 -4.67 1.22
C GLY A 158 -4.70 -4.97 2.72
N GLU A 159 -3.57 -5.05 3.41
CA GLU A 159 -3.51 -5.13 4.86
C GLU A 159 -3.21 -3.73 5.40
N ILE A 160 -4.13 -3.17 6.17
CA ILE A 160 -4.00 -1.83 6.75
C ILE A 160 -3.99 -1.98 8.27
N ILE A 161 -2.83 -1.72 8.88
CA ILE A 161 -2.62 -1.80 10.33
C ILE A 161 -2.59 -0.39 10.88
N VAL A 162 -3.49 -0.10 11.83
CA VAL A 162 -3.64 1.23 12.41
C VAL A 162 -3.56 1.15 13.94
N GLN A 163 -2.82 2.07 14.53
CA GLN A 163 -2.83 2.33 15.97
C GLN A 163 -3.40 3.73 16.20
N THR A 164 -4.29 3.85 17.17
CA THR A 164 -4.98 5.10 17.48
C THR A 164 -4.90 5.42 18.97
N GLN A 165 -5.27 6.64 19.32
CA GLN A 165 -5.53 6.99 20.70
C GLN A 165 -6.65 6.10 21.29
N PRO A 166 -6.64 5.86 22.62
CA PRO A 166 -7.67 5.05 23.26
C PRO A 166 -9.09 5.58 23.03
N GLY A 167 -10.03 4.67 22.79
CA GLY A 167 -11.45 5.00 22.61
C GLY A 167 -11.83 5.52 21.23
N VAL A 168 -10.92 5.53 20.28
CA VAL A 168 -11.18 5.90 18.89
C VAL A 168 -11.82 4.73 18.14
N THR A 169 -12.87 5.01 17.37
CA THR A 169 -13.46 4.05 16.44
C THR A 169 -12.94 4.30 15.04
N LEU A 170 -12.43 3.23 14.39
CA LEU A 170 -11.89 3.31 13.04
C LEU A 170 -12.91 2.94 11.97
N GLY A 171 -12.81 3.63 10.85
CA GLY A 171 -13.47 3.33 9.58
C GLY A 171 -12.60 3.79 8.42
N GLY A 172 -13.12 3.68 7.22
CA GLY A 172 -12.42 4.15 6.02
C GLY A 172 -12.89 3.47 4.76
N ILE A 173 -12.18 3.74 3.68
CA ILE A 173 -12.48 3.20 2.34
C ILE A 173 -11.15 2.90 1.65
N LEU A 174 -11.05 1.72 1.03
CA LEU A 174 -10.01 1.41 0.05
C LEU A 174 -10.67 1.17 -1.30
N VAL A 175 -10.26 1.94 -2.31
CA VAL A 175 -10.89 1.99 -3.64
C VAL A 175 -12.32 2.54 -3.49
N ASP A 176 -13.31 1.67 -3.43
CA ASP A 176 -14.74 1.97 -3.23
C ASP A 176 -15.40 1.09 -2.15
N HIS A 177 -14.59 0.30 -1.43
CA HIS A 177 -15.06 -0.65 -0.43
C HIS A 177 -14.79 -0.15 0.98
N PRO A 178 -15.77 -0.23 1.90
CA PRO A 178 -15.60 0.14 3.29
C PRO A 178 -14.59 -0.79 3.98
N LEU A 179 -13.74 -0.20 4.82
CA LEU A 179 -12.79 -0.93 5.65
C LEU A 179 -13.47 -1.39 6.94
N HIS A 180 -13.30 -2.67 7.26
CA HIS A 180 -13.72 -3.27 8.52
C HIS A 180 -12.49 -3.54 9.37
N PHE A 181 -12.38 -2.86 10.51
CA PHE A 181 -11.25 -2.98 11.42
C PHE A 181 -11.53 -4.00 12.53
N PHE A 182 -10.55 -4.86 12.78
CA PHE A 182 -10.56 -5.89 13.80
C PHE A 182 -9.41 -5.66 14.79
N PRO A 183 -9.59 -5.99 16.07
CA PRO A 183 -8.51 -5.94 17.05
C PRO A 183 -7.33 -6.82 16.63
N MET A 184 -6.13 -6.31 16.83
CA MET A 184 -4.86 -7.00 16.68
C MET A 184 -4.06 -6.86 17.98
N ASP A 185 -2.94 -7.57 18.13
CA ASP A 185 -2.06 -7.44 19.28
C ASP A 185 -1.50 -6.00 19.40
N ASP A 186 -1.05 -5.62 20.60
CA ASP A 186 -0.39 -4.34 20.89
C ASP A 186 -1.24 -3.08 20.61
N ASP A 187 -2.52 -3.08 20.98
CA ASP A 187 -3.44 -1.95 20.79
C ASP A 187 -3.62 -1.48 19.32
N LYS A 188 -3.27 -2.35 18.39
CA LYS A 188 -3.47 -2.12 16.95
C LYS A 188 -4.77 -2.73 16.47
N GLN A 189 -5.25 -2.18 15.37
CA GLN A 189 -6.37 -2.71 14.61
C GLN A 189 -5.94 -2.97 13.17
N VAL A 190 -6.46 -4.01 12.57
CA VAL A 190 -6.16 -4.39 11.19
C VAL A 190 -7.44 -4.44 10.36
N ALA A 191 -7.37 -3.91 9.14
CA ALA A 191 -8.37 -4.14 8.10
C ALA A 191 -7.73 -4.91 6.95
N LEU A 192 -8.46 -5.91 6.45
CA LEU A 192 -8.09 -6.69 5.28
C LEU A 192 -9.10 -6.40 4.18
N GLN A 193 -8.64 -5.79 3.07
CA GLN A 193 -9.51 -5.46 1.95
C GLN A 193 -8.97 -6.04 0.65
N GLY A 194 -9.75 -6.91 0.02
CA GLY A 194 -9.44 -7.44 -1.30
C GLY A 194 -9.50 -6.37 -2.39
N VAL A 195 -8.56 -6.42 -3.31
CA VAL A 195 -8.56 -5.61 -4.54
C VAL A 195 -8.95 -6.50 -5.70
N HIS A 196 -9.97 -6.11 -6.45
CA HIS A 196 -10.52 -6.94 -7.53
C HIS A 196 -9.45 -7.27 -8.59
N ALA A 197 -9.42 -8.54 -9.06
CA ALA A 197 -8.41 -9.00 -10.01
C ALA A 197 -8.50 -8.33 -11.40
N LEU A 198 -9.65 -7.78 -11.75
CA LEU A 198 -9.87 -7.02 -12.98
C LEU A 198 -9.91 -5.50 -12.76
N LEU A 199 -9.61 -5.01 -11.55
CA LEU A 199 -9.48 -3.56 -11.33
C LEU A 199 -8.33 -3.04 -12.20
N GLU A 200 -8.54 -1.99 -12.98
CA GLU A 200 -7.47 -1.41 -13.79
C GLU A 200 -6.30 -0.95 -12.92
N PRO A 201 -5.03 -1.25 -13.29
CA PRO A 201 -3.89 -0.69 -12.57
C PRO A 201 -3.91 0.83 -12.59
N GLY A 202 -3.67 1.46 -11.44
CA GLY A 202 -3.78 2.91 -11.33
C GLY A 202 -3.71 3.41 -9.90
N LEU A 203 -4.15 4.65 -9.71
CA LEU A 203 -4.20 5.33 -8.42
C LEU A 203 -5.62 5.30 -7.87
N TYR A 204 -5.75 4.83 -6.64
CA TYR A 204 -7.03 4.70 -5.95
C TYR A 204 -6.98 5.35 -4.57
N PRO A 205 -8.08 5.91 -4.08
CA PRO A 205 -8.11 6.51 -2.76
C PRO A 205 -8.03 5.44 -1.66
N LEU A 206 -7.18 5.70 -0.68
CA LEU A 206 -7.24 5.09 0.64
C LEU A 206 -7.57 6.21 1.62
N ARG A 207 -8.74 6.13 2.26
CA ARG A 207 -9.17 7.04 3.32
C ARG A 207 -9.32 6.28 4.62
N LEU A 208 -8.76 6.85 5.68
CA LEU A 208 -8.98 6.41 7.06
C LEU A 208 -9.79 7.47 7.80
N ASP A 209 -10.75 7.03 8.57
CA ASP A 209 -11.61 7.85 9.40
C ASP A 209 -11.46 7.41 10.86
N ALA A 210 -11.11 8.34 11.75
CA ALA A 210 -10.97 8.12 13.17
C ALA A 210 -12.04 8.96 13.91
N THR A 211 -13.00 8.30 14.53
CA THR A 211 -14.05 8.95 15.33
C THR A 211 -13.66 8.91 16.79
N LEU A 212 -13.44 10.08 17.37
CA LEU A 212 -13.06 10.26 18.78
C LEU A 212 -14.27 10.03 19.71
N PRO A 213 -14.04 9.84 21.02
CA PRO A 213 -15.13 9.64 22.00
C PRO A 213 -16.12 10.81 22.10
N ASP A 214 -15.73 12.02 21.70
CA ASP A 214 -16.61 13.19 21.65
C ASP A 214 -17.49 13.26 20.41
N GLY A 215 -17.36 12.28 19.49
CA GLY A 215 -18.08 12.22 18.23
C GLY A 215 -17.40 12.98 17.08
N THR A 216 -16.28 13.65 17.31
CA THR A 216 -15.51 14.32 16.25
C THR A 216 -14.81 13.28 15.38
N THR A 217 -14.88 13.42 14.05
CA THR A 217 -14.17 12.54 13.10
C THR A 217 -13.00 13.28 12.48
N GLN A 218 -11.83 12.66 12.54
CA GLN A 218 -10.63 13.09 11.84
C GLN A 218 -10.37 12.11 10.68
N SER A 219 -10.27 12.65 9.46
CA SER A 219 -10.08 11.84 8.26
C SER A 219 -8.75 12.18 7.59
N TYR A 220 -8.14 11.16 6.99
CA TYR A 220 -6.97 11.33 6.14
C TYR A 220 -7.09 10.47 4.88
N GLU A 221 -6.85 11.07 3.74
CA GLU A 221 -6.94 10.41 2.45
C GLU A 221 -5.66 10.63 1.64
N GLN A 222 -5.19 9.57 1.01
CA GLN A 222 -4.06 9.62 0.09
C GLN A 222 -4.25 8.61 -1.03
N MET A 223 -3.80 8.96 -2.24
CA MET A 223 -3.83 8.05 -3.38
C MET A 223 -2.81 6.94 -3.21
N LEU A 224 -3.23 5.72 -3.49
CA LEU A 224 -2.46 4.48 -3.37
C LEU A 224 -2.32 3.82 -4.74
N LEU A 225 -1.13 3.31 -5.04
CA LEU A 225 -0.84 2.62 -6.28
C LEU A 225 -1.30 1.16 -6.22
N VAL A 226 -2.17 0.80 -7.17
CA VAL A 226 -2.48 -0.59 -7.50
C VAL A 226 -1.75 -0.95 -8.79
N VAL A 227 -0.93 -2.00 -8.74
CA VAL A 227 -0.18 -2.50 -9.88
C VAL A 227 -0.80 -3.75 -10.47
N SER A 228 -0.42 -4.07 -11.72
CA SER A 228 -0.89 -5.28 -12.38
C SER A 228 -0.51 -6.55 -11.61
N GLY A 229 -1.47 -7.49 -11.49
CA GLY A 229 -1.24 -8.84 -11.02
C GLY A 229 -0.50 -9.73 -12.03
N ASN A 230 -0.35 -9.24 -13.28
CA ASN A 230 0.24 -9.97 -14.41
C ASN A 230 -0.42 -11.33 -14.65
N TYR A 231 -1.74 -11.38 -14.54
CA TYR A 231 -2.49 -12.60 -14.79
C TYR A 231 -2.50 -12.95 -16.29
N PRO A 232 -2.21 -14.20 -16.64
CA PRO A 232 -2.28 -14.65 -18.03
C PRO A 232 -3.74 -14.74 -18.49
N ASP A 233 -3.94 -14.69 -19.81
CA ASP A 233 -5.22 -14.96 -20.44
C ASP A 233 -5.35 -16.47 -20.68
N ASP A 234 -6.46 -17.06 -20.25
CA ASP A 234 -6.85 -18.43 -20.60
C ASP A 234 -7.41 -18.45 -22.05
N PRO A 235 -7.38 -19.59 -22.75
CA PRO A 235 -8.08 -19.74 -24.02
C PRO A 235 -9.57 -19.40 -23.89
N LEU A 236 -10.20 -18.98 -24.99
CA LEU A 236 -11.66 -18.72 -25.02
C LEU A 236 -12.45 -19.94 -24.53
N LEU A 237 -13.35 -19.70 -23.61
CA LEU A 237 -14.19 -20.73 -23.01
C LEU A 237 -15.59 -20.71 -23.63
N TYR A 238 -15.91 -21.72 -24.42
CA TYR A 238 -17.23 -21.87 -25.02
C TYR A 238 -18.15 -22.63 -24.08
N VAL A 239 -19.18 -21.95 -23.60
CA VAL A 239 -20.11 -22.45 -22.55
C VAL A 239 -21.56 -22.43 -23.04
N PRO A 240 -22.48 -23.21 -22.44
CA PRO A 240 -23.89 -23.04 -22.65
C PRO A 240 -24.32 -21.58 -22.36
N PRO A 241 -25.20 -20.97 -23.16
CA PRO A 241 -25.59 -19.58 -22.99
C PRO A 241 -26.10 -19.26 -21.57
N ASP A 242 -26.86 -20.14 -20.98
CA ASP A 242 -27.42 -19.97 -19.62
C ASP A 242 -26.37 -19.79 -18.54
N THR A 243 -25.14 -20.24 -18.79
CA THR A 243 -24.01 -20.10 -17.86
C THR A 243 -23.56 -18.64 -17.68
N ILE A 244 -23.81 -17.80 -18.69
CA ILE A 244 -23.36 -16.40 -18.73
C ILE A 244 -24.50 -15.41 -19.02
N ASP A 245 -25.72 -15.89 -19.21
CA ASP A 245 -26.88 -15.02 -19.38
C ASP A 245 -27.19 -14.29 -18.06
N PRO A 246 -27.17 -12.96 -18.03
CA PRO A 246 -27.48 -12.19 -16.81
C PRO A 246 -28.87 -12.50 -16.24
N ALA A 247 -29.82 -12.90 -17.07
CA ALA A 247 -31.16 -13.26 -16.61
C ALA A 247 -31.17 -14.59 -15.82
N ALA A 248 -30.27 -15.52 -16.14
CA ALA A 248 -30.09 -16.78 -15.42
C ALA A 248 -29.18 -16.63 -14.19
N THR A 249 -28.05 -15.90 -14.35
CA THR A 249 -27.01 -15.80 -13.31
C THR A 249 -27.26 -14.72 -12.26
N GLY A 250 -28.03 -13.67 -12.60
CA GLY A 250 -28.27 -12.52 -11.72
C GLY A 250 -28.82 -12.88 -10.34
N PRO A 251 -29.88 -13.73 -10.23
CA PRO A 251 -30.39 -14.14 -8.91
C PRO A 251 -29.36 -14.90 -8.06
N GLU A 252 -28.53 -15.73 -8.69
CA GLU A 252 -27.47 -16.49 -8.00
C GLU A 252 -26.38 -15.56 -7.49
N LEU A 253 -25.92 -14.62 -8.31
CA LEU A 253 -24.94 -13.60 -7.92
C LEU A 253 -25.45 -12.76 -6.76
N GLN A 254 -26.71 -12.34 -6.79
CA GLN A 254 -27.30 -11.58 -5.69
C GLN A 254 -27.36 -12.39 -4.38
N GLN A 255 -27.66 -13.69 -4.46
CA GLN A 255 -27.61 -14.57 -3.30
C GLN A 255 -26.18 -14.71 -2.76
N LEU A 256 -25.20 -14.88 -3.64
CA LEU A 256 -23.79 -14.99 -3.27
C LEU A 256 -23.30 -13.69 -2.59
N GLU A 257 -23.64 -12.54 -3.16
CA GLU A 257 -23.33 -11.25 -2.57
C GLU A 257 -23.91 -11.11 -1.15
N GLY A 258 -25.17 -11.49 -0.96
CA GLY A 258 -25.78 -11.47 0.36
C GLY A 258 -25.10 -12.38 1.40
N LEU A 259 -24.45 -13.46 0.95
CA LEU A 259 -23.71 -14.38 1.82
C LEU A 259 -22.30 -13.90 2.13
N THR A 260 -21.67 -13.18 1.20
CA THR A 260 -20.26 -12.78 1.31
C THR A 260 -20.05 -11.33 1.81
N ALA A 261 -21.09 -10.48 1.72
CA ALA A 261 -20.99 -9.08 2.16
C ALA A 261 -20.78 -8.88 3.68
N PRO A 262 -21.35 -9.70 4.60
CA PRO A 262 -21.14 -9.48 6.03
C PRO A 262 -19.69 -9.74 6.45
N ALA A 263 -19.07 -8.77 7.11
CA ALA A 263 -17.78 -8.97 7.77
C ALA A 263 -17.97 -9.70 9.09
N ASN A 264 -17.23 -10.78 9.32
CA ASN A 264 -17.23 -11.47 10.61
C ASN A 264 -16.26 -10.77 11.57
N PRO A 265 -16.70 -10.33 12.76
CA PRO A 265 -15.82 -9.67 13.72
C PRO A 265 -14.79 -10.62 14.36
N ASP A 266 -15.00 -11.94 14.28
CA ASP A 266 -14.14 -12.92 14.91
C ASP A 266 -13.12 -13.49 13.93
N LYS A 267 -11.87 -13.58 14.35
CA LYS A 267 -10.84 -14.31 13.63
C LYS A 267 -11.06 -15.82 13.82
N LEU A 268 -11.48 -16.52 12.77
CA LEU A 268 -11.85 -17.94 12.82
C LEU A 268 -10.69 -18.90 12.51
N TRP A 269 -9.48 -18.41 12.34
CA TRP A 269 -8.32 -19.25 12.02
C TRP A 269 -7.17 -18.99 12.99
N THR A 270 -6.32 -20.03 13.16
CA THR A 270 -5.09 -19.99 13.95
C THR A 270 -3.95 -20.54 13.11
N GLY A 271 -2.80 -19.85 13.11
CA GLY A 271 -1.64 -20.25 12.30
C GLY A 271 -1.83 -20.01 10.80
N ASP A 272 -0.95 -20.61 10.01
CA ASP A 272 -0.93 -20.47 8.56
C ASP A 272 -1.92 -21.42 7.87
N PHE A 273 -2.48 -20.96 6.73
CA PHE A 273 -3.26 -21.84 5.87
C PHE A 273 -2.33 -22.84 5.18
N ILE A 274 -2.75 -24.11 5.17
CA ILE A 274 -2.02 -25.17 4.48
C ILE A 274 -2.71 -25.52 3.16
N SER A 275 -1.93 -25.99 2.17
CA SER A 275 -2.49 -26.50 0.94
C SER A 275 -3.27 -27.80 1.20
N PRO A 276 -4.50 -27.95 0.71
CA PRO A 276 -5.30 -29.18 0.88
C PRO A 276 -4.68 -30.39 0.19
N ALA A 277 -3.68 -30.19 -0.66
CA ALA A 277 -3.02 -31.24 -1.44
C ALA A 277 -1.52 -31.33 -1.17
N ILE A 278 -1.02 -30.84 -0.04
CA ILE A 278 0.42 -30.78 0.26
C ILE A 278 1.05 -32.18 0.34
N GLN A 279 0.30 -33.18 0.79
CA GLN A 279 0.75 -34.58 0.88
C GLN A 279 0.94 -35.25 -0.49
N TYR A 280 0.47 -34.61 -1.56
CA TYR A 280 0.56 -35.12 -2.94
C TYR A 280 1.52 -34.29 -3.79
N ALA A 281 2.53 -33.68 -3.17
CA ALA A 281 3.44 -32.72 -3.82
C ALA A 281 4.05 -33.24 -5.15
N GLU A 282 4.26 -34.56 -5.28
CA GLU A 282 4.78 -35.19 -6.50
C GLU A 282 3.71 -35.44 -7.57
N SER A 283 2.44 -35.51 -7.19
CA SER A 283 1.30 -35.85 -8.06
C SER A 283 0.30 -34.71 -8.20
N THR A 284 0.43 -33.64 -7.45
CA THR A 284 -0.42 -32.46 -7.55
C THR A 284 0.25 -31.35 -8.35
N TYR A 285 -0.54 -30.75 -9.21
CA TYR A 285 -0.16 -29.58 -9.98
C TYR A 285 -1.33 -28.63 -10.09
N PHE A 286 -1.05 -27.37 -10.30
CA PHE A 286 -2.10 -26.41 -10.56
C PHE A 286 -2.60 -26.52 -11.98
N THR A 287 -3.87 -26.82 -12.16
CA THR A 287 -4.53 -26.87 -13.48
C THR A 287 -5.05 -25.50 -13.90
N SER A 288 -5.46 -24.68 -12.94
CA SER A 288 -5.78 -23.27 -13.15
C SER A 288 -5.42 -22.44 -11.91
N ARG A 289 -4.90 -21.26 -12.13
CA ARG A 289 -4.47 -20.35 -11.06
C ARG A 289 -5.49 -19.25 -10.86
N TYR A 290 -5.60 -18.78 -9.61
CA TYR A 290 -6.36 -17.60 -9.29
C TYR A 290 -5.90 -16.41 -10.15
N GLY A 291 -6.87 -15.64 -10.64
CA GLY A 291 -6.62 -14.42 -11.41
C GLY A 291 -6.46 -14.64 -12.91
N ASN A 292 -6.28 -15.88 -13.41
CA ASN A 292 -6.24 -16.13 -14.86
C ASN A 292 -7.45 -15.47 -15.51
N ARG A 293 -7.21 -14.60 -16.50
CA ARG A 293 -8.27 -13.89 -17.22
C ARG A 293 -9.01 -14.83 -18.12
N ARG A 294 -10.32 -14.75 -18.15
CA ARG A 294 -11.20 -15.65 -18.90
C ARG A 294 -12.21 -14.85 -19.70
N THR A 295 -12.36 -15.20 -20.97
CA THR A 295 -13.47 -14.74 -21.81
C THR A 295 -14.39 -15.91 -22.09
N TYR A 296 -15.62 -15.82 -21.64
CA TYR A 296 -16.66 -16.82 -21.84
C TYR A 296 -17.52 -16.43 -23.05
N ILE A 297 -17.75 -17.40 -23.95
CA ILE A 297 -18.54 -17.22 -25.18
C ILE A 297 -19.75 -18.16 -25.09
N GLY A 298 -20.96 -17.61 -25.16
CA GLY A 298 -22.19 -18.38 -25.22
C GLY A 298 -22.36 -19.08 -26.58
N GLN A 299 -22.33 -20.42 -26.57
CA GLN A 299 -22.40 -21.20 -27.80
C GLN A 299 -23.68 -20.89 -28.59
N GLY A 300 -23.51 -20.52 -29.89
CA GLY A 300 -24.62 -20.20 -30.77
C GLY A 300 -25.32 -18.86 -30.51
N THR A 301 -24.73 -18.00 -29.67
CA THR A 301 -25.24 -16.65 -29.37
C THR A 301 -24.13 -15.59 -29.53
N GLU A 302 -24.47 -14.32 -29.40
CA GLU A 302 -23.53 -13.21 -29.34
C GLU A 302 -23.09 -12.86 -27.90
N LEU A 303 -23.51 -13.66 -26.91
CA LEU A 303 -23.16 -13.42 -25.52
C LEU A 303 -21.68 -13.65 -25.27
N SER A 304 -21.02 -12.68 -24.68
CA SER A 304 -19.63 -12.75 -24.24
C SER A 304 -19.48 -12.05 -22.91
N VAL A 305 -18.77 -12.66 -21.97
CA VAL A 305 -18.48 -12.09 -20.64
C VAL A 305 -17.04 -12.29 -20.30
N ASP A 306 -16.38 -11.20 -19.93
CA ASP A 306 -15.03 -11.23 -19.38
C ASP A 306 -15.08 -11.45 -17.86
N GLY A 307 -14.19 -12.31 -17.39
CA GLY A 307 -14.07 -12.67 -16.00
C GLY A 307 -12.63 -13.08 -15.66
N PHE A 308 -12.50 -13.74 -14.54
CA PHE A 308 -11.24 -14.35 -14.13
C PHE A 308 -11.50 -15.59 -13.30
N HIS A 309 -10.49 -16.44 -13.15
CA HIS A 309 -10.58 -17.60 -12.28
C HIS A 309 -10.53 -17.17 -10.81
N THR A 310 -11.62 -17.37 -10.09
CA THR A 310 -11.80 -16.95 -8.69
C THR A 310 -11.22 -17.93 -7.66
N GLY A 311 -10.70 -19.06 -8.11
CA GLY A 311 -10.14 -20.13 -7.29
C GLY A 311 -8.74 -20.54 -7.66
N LEU A 312 -8.29 -21.63 -7.06
CA LEU A 312 -7.06 -22.33 -7.36
C LEU A 312 -7.38 -23.79 -7.58
N ASP A 313 -7.23 -24.27 -8.82
CA ASP A 313 -7.55 -25.65 -9.17
C ASP A 313 -6.32 -26.55 -9.01
N PHE A 314 -6.49 -27.62 -8.29
CA PHE A 314 -5.48 -28.66 -8.10
C PHE A 314 -5.80 -29.86 -8.98
N GLY A 315 -4.85 -30.27 -9.84
CA GLY A 315 -4.93 -31.53 -10.55
C GLY A 315 -4.42 -32.69 -9.69
N GLY A 316 -5.01 -33.85 -9.86
CA GLY A 316 -4.60 -35.06 -9.16
C GLY A 316 -5.38 -36.29 -9.62
N GLY A 317 -4.97 -37.45 -9.15
CA GLY A 317 -5.68 -38.74 -9.46
C GLY A 317 -7.05 -38.85 -8.75
N THR A 318 -8.00 -39.51 -9.40
CA THR A 318 -9.31 -39.79 -8.80
C THR A 318 -9.15 -40.63 -7.53
N GLY A 319 -9.84 -40.23 -6.46
CA GLY A 319 -9.84 -40.97 -5.18
C GLY A 319 -8.73 -40.56 -4.21
N LEU A 320 -7.92 -39.56 -4.53
CA LEU A 320 -6.99 -39.00 -3.57
C LEU A 320 -7.75 -38.24 -2.47
N PRO A 321 -7.42 -38.46 -1.19
CA PRO A 321 -8.06 -37.75 -0.11
C PRO A 321 -7.68 -36.27 -0.12
N ILE A 322 -8.59 -35.43 0.35
CA ILE A 322 -8.40 -33.98 0.55
C ILE A 322 -8.38 -33.75 2.07
N THR A 323 -7.42 -33.01 2.57
CA THR A 323 -7.26 -32.66 4.00
C THR A 323 -7.53 -31.19 4.24
#